data_78d7acc5df452e4f6687b5837daa65bb
#
_entry.id   78d7acc5df452e4f6687b5837daa65bb
#
_cell.length_a   1.000
_cell.length_b   1.000
_cell.length_c   1.000
_cell.angle_alpha   90.00
_cell.angle_beta   90.00
_cell.angle_gamma   90.00
#
_symmetry.space_group_name_H-M   'P 1'
#
loop_
_entity.id
_entity.type
_entity.pdbx_description
1 polymer ?
#
loop_
_entity_poly.entity_id
_entity_poly.type
_entity_poly.pdbx_seq_one_letter_code
_entity_poly.pdbx_strand_id
1 'polypeptide(L)'
;MFWYYCCKILVINIKSNFLRDLYFLSESLYYIHKNQALCKLFIIMLREEIILNNTDNLNIREFKRKYFEMPWHSHGEYELVYIISGCGKKFIGESMNNFFDHDLTFIGPNTPHFFLADDHYYGDNISFCHWWVIQFSKDIFPAIMDKLEAFNSISKVLSQSQYGLHFSTAETRKHVLETIKSMRKTTGLDRIITLYQLLNYVSKDQSAEMLCIEKPEPHPAIINDIINTVYTYLLNNFKQNILLEDIAQLMHMRVTTLCTYYKRHTLKSIIESLNEIRISHACKLLVNSRLDINQIAYESGFRNISNFNRHFLKIKNITPKNYRSSFLEVK
;
A
#
# COMPACT_ATOMS: atom_id res chain seq x y z
N MET A 1 22.26 33.57 -13.87
CA MET A 1 21.05 33.58 -14.71
C MET A 1 20.99 32.30 -15.58
N PHE A 2 21.06 31.08 -14.96
CA PHE A 2 21.00 29.80 -15.70
C PHE A 2 20.50 28.63 -14.80
N TRP A 3 19.55 28.91 -13.89
CA TRP A 3 19.03 27.90 -12.95
C TRP A 3 17.50 27.84 -12.86
N TYR A 4 16.78 28.25 -13.92
CA TYR A 4 15.32 28.36 -13.86
C TYR A 4 14.54 27.51 -14.88
N TYR A 5 15.21 26.62 -15.61
CA TYR A 5 14.52 25.79 -16.60
C TYR A 5 14.95 24.32 -16.49
N CYS A 6 14.32 23.54 -15.62
CA CYS A 6 14.20 22.07 -15.77
C CYS A 6 13.29 21.45 -14.68
N CYS A 7 12.07 21.94 -14.55
CA CYS A 7 10.99 21.17 -13.94
C CYS A 7 9.97 20.85 -15.04
N LYS A 8 10.32 19.95 -15.95
CA LYS A 8 9.32 19.29 -16.80
C LYS A 8 8.92 18.00 -16.13
N ILE A 9 7.68 17.96 -15.66
CA ILE A 9 7.00 16.73 -15.25
C ILE A 9 6.93 15.84 -16.49
N LEU A 10 7.69 14.75 -16.49
CA LEU A 10 7.59 13.74 -17.53
C LEU A 10 6.50 12.75 -17.10
N VAL A 11 5.30 12.90 -17.63
CA VAL A 11 4.25 11.88 -17.52
C VAL A 11 4.60 10.80 -18.54
N ILE A 12 5.04 9.64 -18.08
CA ILE A 12 5.33 8.50 -18.95
C ILE A 12 4.08 7.63 -18.99
N ASN A 13 3.43 7.54 -20.14
CA ASN A 13 2.39 6.58 -20.42
C ASN A 13 3.03 5.22 -20.72
N ILE A 14 2.80 4.23 -19.87
CA ILE A 14 3.29 2.86 -20.07
C ILE A 14 2.12 1.99 -20.51
N LYS A 15 2.20 1.43 -21.71
CA LYS A 15 1.27 0.39 -22.18
C LYS A 15 1.62 -0.94 -21.51
N SER A 16 0.61 -1.63 -20.98
CA SER A 16 0.73 -2.79 -20.06
C SER A 16 1.41 -4.06 -20.64
N ASN A 17 1.94 -4.02 -21.86
CA ASN A 17 2.67 -5.14 -22.46
C ASN A 17 4.19 -5.03 -22.42
N PHE A 18 4.76 -4.06 -21.68
CA PHE A 18 6.19 -3.73 -21.75
C PHE A 18 6.95 -4.06 -20.45
N LEU A 19 6.72 -5.23 -19.87
CA LEU A 19 7.48 -5.72 -18.70
C LEU A 19 8.99 -5.93 -18.97
N ARG A 20 9.41 -5.98 -20.23
CA ARG A 20 10.84 -6.16 -20.61
C ARG A 20 11.68 -4.89 -20.44
N ASP A 21 11.10 -3.72 -20.65
CA ASP A 21 11.84 -2.45 -20.56
C ASP A 21 11.90 -1.89 -19.14
N LEU A 22 10.97 -2.33 -18.26
CA LEU A 22 11.03 -2.02 -16.83
C LEU A 22 12.23 -2.69 -16.13
N TYR A 23 12.72 -3.83 -16.62
CA TYR A 23 13.94 -4.46 -16.11
C TYR A 23 15.18 -3.59 -16.34
N PHE A 24 15.26 -2.93 -17.48
CA PHE A 24 16.33 -1.96 -17.77
C PHE A 24 16.26 -0.69 -16.92
N LEU A 25 15.03 -0.22 -16.60
CA LEU A 25 14.83 0.92 -15.71
C LEU A 25 15.13 0.54 -14.24
N SER A 26 14.85 -0.68 -13.80
CA SER A 26 15.17 -1.15 -12.45
C SER A 26 16.68 -1.32 -12.23
N GLU A 27 17.43 -1.79 -13.22
CA GLU A 27 18.90 -1.82 -13.15
C GLU A 27 19.51 -0.41 -13.19
N SER A 28 18.95 0.50 -13.98
CA SER A 28 19.36 1.91 -13.99
C SER A 28 19.07 2.60 -12.66
N LEU A 29 17.95 2.30 -12.02
CA LEU A 29 17.58 2.79 -10.67
C LEU A 29 18.49 2.19 -9.59
N TYR A 30 18.90 0.92 -9.71
CA TYR A 30 19.87 0.29 -8.81
C TYR A 30 21.28 0.90 -8.94
N TYR A 31 21.69 1.30 -10.15
CA TYR A 31 22.97 1.99 -10.40
C TYR A 31 22.96 3.44 -9.89
N ILE A 32 21.82 4.12 -9.95
CA ILE A 32 21.63 5.47 -9.41
C ILE A 32 21.71 5.46 -7.87
N HIS A 33 21.28 4.38 -7.22
CA HIS A 33 21.34 4.23 -5.76
C HIS A 33 22.79 4.10 -5.22
N LYS A 34 23.74 3.75 -6.05
CA LYS A 34 25.17 3.59 -5.67
C LYS A 34 26.00 4.88 -5.72
N ASN A 35 25.50 5.92 -6.38
CA ASN A 35 26.19 7.22 -6.50
C ASN A 35 25.45 8.32 -5.72
N GLN A 36 25.78 8.48 -4.44
CA GLN A 36 25.16 9.39 -3.47
C GLN A 36 25.21 10.90 -3.79
N ALA A 37 25.78 11.33 -4.91
CA ALA A 37 26.04 12.76 -5.15
C ALA A 37 25.03 13.48 -6.07
N LEU A 38 24.09 12.79 -6.73
CA LEU A 38 23.23 13.42 -7.76
C LEU A 38 21.77 12.90 -7.80
N CYS A 39 21.28 12.26 -6.75
CA CYS A 39 19.92 11.72 -6.77
C CYS A 39 18.89 12.70 -6.19
N LYS A 40 18.48 13.70 -6.95
CA LYS A 40 17.09 14.15 -6.89
C LYS A 40 16.26 13.04 -7.52
N LEU A 41 15.86 12.08 -6.71
CA LEU A 41 14.94 11.03 -7.13
C LEU A 41 13.62 11.71 -7.50
N PHE A 42 13.37 11.88 -8.79
CA PHE A 42 12.03 12.13 -9.30
C PHE A 42 11.23 10.86 -9.06
N ILE A 43 10.43 10.80 -8.00
CA ILE A 43 9.36 9.80 -7.93
C ILE A 43 8.35 10.24 -8.98
N ILE A 44 8.45 9.61 -10.13
CA ILE A 44 7.49 9.78 -11.20
C ILE A 44 6.25 9.02 -10.76
N MET A 45 5.15 9.74 -10.48
CA MET A 45 3.85 9.09 -10.38
C MET A 45 3.52 8.55 -11.76
N LEU A 46 3.50 7.24 -11.88
CA LEU A 46 3.16 6.60 -13.14
C LEU A 46 1.65 6.69 -13.35
N ARG A 47 1.25 7.19 -14.50
CA ARG A 47 -0.10 6.97 -14.98
C ARG A 47 -0.11 5.64 -15.72
N GLU A 48 -0.65 4.61 -15.07
CA GLU A 48 -0.80 3.31 -15.69
C GLU A 48 -1.95 3.34 -16.69
N GLU A 49 -1.73 2.87 -17.90
CA GLU A 49 -2.77 2.64 -18.90
C GLU A 49 -3.21 1.18 -18.80
N ILE A 50 -4.37 0.96 -18.19
CA ILE A 50 -4.94 -0.38 -18.04
C ILE A 50 -5.62 -0.79 -19.35
N ILE A 51 -5.13 -1.85 -19.97
CA ILE A 51 -5.82 -2.47 -21.11
C ILE A 51 -6.87 -3.43 -20.56
N LEU A 52 -8.14 -3.03 -20.63
CA LEU A 52 -9.25 -3.85 -20.23
C LEU A 52 -9.67 -4.81 -21.36
N ASN A 53 -10.37 -5.88 -20.98
CA ASN A 53 -10.95 -6.81 -21.95
C ASN A 53 -12.04 -6.09 -22.76
N ASN A 54 -11.96 -6.20 -24.07
CA ASN A 54 -12.89 -5.53 -25.00
C ASN A 54 -14.34 -6.03 -24.90
N THR A 55 -14.60 -7.21 -24.33
CA THR A 55 -15.93 -7.78 -24.25
C THR A 55 -16.75 -7.29 -23.06
N ASP A 56 -16.10 -6.93 -21.95
CA ASP A 56 -16.77 -6.59 -20.71
C ASP A 56 -16.12 -5.41 -19.96
N ASN A 57 -15.12 -4.76 -20.54
CA ASN A 57 -14.37 -3.65 -19.93
C ASN A 57 -13.93 -3.93 -18.49
N LEU A 58 -13.52 -5.18 -18.23
CA LEU A 58 -13.14 -5.67 -16.92
C LEU A 58 -11.94 -6.62 -17.03
N ASN A 59 -11.00 -6.51 -16.09
CA ASN A 59 -9.90 -7.45 -15.90
C ASN A 59 -9.98 -8.08 -14.53
N ILE A 60 -9.66 -9.37 -14.45
CA ILE A 60 -9.42 -10.08 -13.19
C ILE A 60 -8.06 -10.72 -13.29
N ARG A 61 -7.13 -10.28 -12.47
CA ARG A 61 -5.74 -10.74 -12.48
C ARG A 61 -5.37 -11.33 -11.13
N GLU A 62 -4.65 -12.44 -11.18
CA GLU A 62 -4.07 -13.11 -10.01
C GLU A 62 -2.56 -12.95 -10.04
N PHE A 63 -2.00 -12.53 -8.93
CA PHE A 63 -0.57 -12.36 -8.77
C PHE A 63 -0.06 -13.19 -7.60
N LYS A 64 1.04 -13.90 -7.86
CA LYS A 64 1.83 -14.57 -6.83
C LYS A 64 3.28 -14.18 -7.06
N ARG A 65 3.78 -13.21 -6.30
CA ARG A 65 5.09 -12.59 -6.46
C ARG A 65 5.77 -12.47 -5.10
N LYS A 66 7.09 -12.30 -5.08
CA LYS A 66 7.82 -12.03 -3.83
C LYS A 66 7.30 -10.77 -3.14
N TYR A 67 7.02 -9.73 -3.91
CA TYR A 67 6.53 -8.44 -3.43
C TYR A 67 5.71 -7.75 -4.53
N PHE A 68 5.09 -6.62 -4.19
CA PHE A 68 4.38 -5.77 -5.15
C PHE A 68 5.42 -4.99 -5.96
N GLU A 69 5.38 -5.14 -7.29
CA GLU A 69 6.37 -4.55 -8.19
C GLU A 69 5.92 -3.17 -8.71
N MET A 70 4.62 -2.86 -8.62
CA MET A 70 4.09 -1.60 -9.14
C MET A 70 4.44 -0.46 -8.18
N PRO A 71 5.17 0.57 -8.66
CA PRO A 71 5.47 1.74 -7.86
C PRO A 71 4.22 2.60 -7.64
N TRP A 72 4.37 3.77 -7.06
CA TRP A 72 3.30 4.74 -6.91
C TRP A 72 2.66 5.09 -8.26
N HIS A 73 1.39 4.80 -8.41
CA HIS A 73 0.69 4.97 -9.67
C HIS A 73 -0.78 5.36 -9.46
N SER A 74 -1.42 5.78 -10.55
CA SER A 74 -2.87 5.95 -10.66
C SER A 74 -3.33 5.57 -12.06
N HIS A 75 -4.58 5.18 -12.20
CA HIS A 75 -5.22 4.84 -13.47
C HIS A 75 -6.69 5.26 -13.46
N GLY A 76 -7.34 5.23 -14.63
CA GLY A 76 -8.71 5.70 -14.83
C GLY A 76 -9.80 4.72 -14.41
N GLU A 77 -9.45 3.52 -14.03
CA GLU A 77 -10.33 2.42 -13.68
C GLU A 77 -10.58 2.36 -12.18
N TYR A 78 -11.69 1.74 -11.79
CA TYR A 78 -11.88 1.23 -10.43
C TYR A 78 -11.01 0.01 -10.20
N GLU A 79 -10.47 -0.13 -9.00
CA GLU A 79 -9.65 -1.27 -8.63
C GLU A 79 -10.08 -1.87 -7.28
N LEU A 80 -10.39 -3.17 -7.28
CA LEU A 80 -10.62 -3.94 -6.06
C LEU A 80 -9.45 -4.90 -5.85
N VAL A 81 -8.71 -4.70 -4.76
CA VAL A 81 -7.55 -5.51 -4.38
C VAL A 81 -7.93 -6.42 -3.23
N TYR A 82 -7.75 -7.73 -3.42
CA TYR A 82 -7.92 -8.74 -2.38
C TYR A 82 -6.59 -9.44 -2.11
N ILE A 83 -6.04 -9.27 -0.93
CA ILE A 83 -4.83 -9.97 -0.48
C ILE A 83 -5.22 -11.36 0.03
N ILE A 84 -4.76 -12.43 -0.61
CA ILE A 84 -4.94 -13.80 -0.12
C ILE A 84 -3.95 -14.08 0.99
N SER A 85 -2.68 -13.77 0.75
CA SER A 85 -1.61 -13.87 1.74
C SER A 85 -0.55 -12.81 1.49
N GLY A 86 -0.08 -12.21 2.55
CA GLY A 86 0.93 -11.16 2.52
C GLY A 86 0.68 -10.11 3.58
N CYS A 87 1.74 -9.40 3.96
CA CYS A 87 1.65 -8.29 4.89
C CYS A 87 2.59 -7.16 4.48
N GLY A 88 2.24 -5.96 4.91
CA GLY A 88 3.00 -4.76 4.58
C GLY A 88 2.22 -3.48 4.78
N LYS A 89 2.54 -2.49 3.97
CA LYS A 89 1.89 -1.17 3.96
C LYS A 89 1.15 -0.96 2.65
N LYS A 90 -0.06 -0.41 2.72
CA LYS A 90 -0.79 0.14 1.58
C LYS A 90 -0.88 1.65 1.72
N PHE A 91 -0.59 2.30 0.64
CA PHE A 91 -0.64 3.75 0.52
C PHE A 91 -1.73 4.09 -0.46
N ILE A 92 -2.73 4.84 -0.02
CA ILE A 92 -3.87 5.26 -0.84
C ILE A 92 -3.99 6.77 -0.63
N GLY A 93 -3.81 7.56 -1.71
CA GLY A 93 -3.70 8.99 -1.56
C GLY A 93 -2.63 9.35 -0.52
N GLU A 94 -3.01 10.11 0.50
CA GLU A 94 -2.12 10.54 1.57
C GLU A 94 -2.13 9.60 2.80
N SER A 95 -2.90 8.53 2.73
CA SER A 95 -3.09 7.59 3.83
C SER A 95 -2.09 6.45 3.76
N MET A 96 -1.56 6.03 4.91
CA MET A 96 -0.70 4.87 5.06
C MET A 96 -1.30 3.91 6.09
N ASN A 97 -1.66 2.72 5.64
CA ASN A 97 -2.26 1.69 6.47
C ASN A 97 -1.50 0.37 6.35
N ASN A 98 -1.65 -0.51 7.33
CA ASN A 98 -1.18 -1.88 7.19
C ASN A 98 -2.15 -2.68 6.33
N PHE A 99 -1.64 -3.66 5.60
CA PHE A 99 -2.42 -4.77 5.07
C PHE A 99 -1.88 -6.10 5.59
N PHE A 100 -2.75 -7.08 5.64
CA PHE A 100 -2.47 -8.45 6.10
C PHE A 100 -3.19 -9.46 5.22
N ASP A 101 -3.05 -10.73 5.53
CA ASP A 101 -3.83 -11.78 4.90
C ASP A 101 -5.31 -11.44 4.93
N HIS A 102 -5.97 -11.67 3.81
CA HIS A 102 -7.40 -11.39 3.60
C HIS A 102 -7.79 -9.91 3.65
N ASP A 103 -6.84 -8.98 3.47
CA ASP A 103 -7.17 -7.56 3.30
C ASP A 103 -7.98 -7.34 2.02
N LEU A 104 -9.00 -6.49 2.12
CA LEU A 104 -9.83 -6.08 1.00
C LEU A 104 -9.87 -4.56 0.93
N THR A 105 -9.42 -4.03 -0.20
CA THR A 105 -9.37 -2.59 -0.46
C THR A 105 -9.99 -2.27 -1.81
N PHE A 106 -10.88 -1.26 -1.85
CA PHE A 106 -11.49 -0.77 -3.07
C PHE A 106 -11.03 0.66 -3.35
N ILE A 107 -10.45 0.89 -4.52
CA ILE A 107 -9.78 2.12 -4.93
C ILE A 107 -10.52 2.70 -6.14
N GLY A 108 -10.86 3.98 -6.07
CA GLY A 108 -11.56 4.68 -7.15
C GLY A 108 -10.63 5.18 -8.25
N PRO A 109 -11.20 5.62 -9.39
CA PRO A 109 -10.43 6.14 -10.50
C PRO A 109 -9.54 7.33 -10.13
N ASN A 110 -8.34 7.36 -10.70
CA ASN A 110 -7.33 8.39 -10.52
C ASN A 110 -6.85 8.59 -9.07
N THR A 111 -7.19 7.69 -8.16
CA THR A 111 -6.68 7.70 -6.79
C THR A 111 -5.25 7.16 -6.78
N PRO A 112 -4.26 7.96 -6.38
CA PRO A 112 -2.87 7.49 -6.29
C PRO A 112 -2.72 6.39 -5.24
N HIS A 113 -2.02 5.30 -5.58
CA HIS A 113 -1.85 4.18 -4.65
C HIS A 113 -0.62 3.33 -4.94
N PHE A 114 -0.15 2.60 -3.93
CA PHE A 114 0.78 1.48 -4.07
C PHE A 114 0.76 0.60 -2.82
N PHE A 115 1.26 -0.63 -2.98
CA PHE A 115 1.42 -1.60 -1.91
C PHE A 115 2.90 -1.91 -1.73
N LEU A 116 3.37 -1.85 -0.49
CA LEU A 116 4.74 -2.16 -0.10
C LEU A 116 4.73 -3.39 0.81
N ALA A 117 5.28 -4.50 0.35
CA ALA A 117 5.43 -5.69 1.18
C ALA A 117 6.44 -5.44 2.31
N ASP A 118 6.32 -6.19 3.40
CA ASP A 118 7.30 -6.15 4.49
C ASP A 118 8.66 -6.70 4.03
N ASP A 119 9.75 -6.23 4.67
CA ASP A 119 11.12 -6.53 4.29
C ASP A 119 11.46 -8.01 4.10
N HIS A 120 10.76 -8.92 4.83
CA HIS A 120 11.03 -10.34 4.72
C HIS A 120 10.68 -10.94 3.35
N TYR A 121 9.89 -10.22 2.53
CA TYR A 121 9.59 -10.63 1.16
C TYR A 121 10.70 -10.25 0.17
N TYR A 122 11.63 -9.35 0.54
CA TYR A 122 12.73 -8.90 -0.33
C TYR A 122 14.03 -9.70 -0.16
N GLY A 123 14.12 -10.57 0.85
CA GLY A 123 15.28 -11.43 1.10
C GLY A 123 15.27 -12.73 0.31
N ASP A 124 16.21 -13.63 0.64
CA ASP A 124 16.34 -14.97 0.02
C ASP A 124 15.25 -15.96 0.47
N ASN A 125 14.33 -15.55 1.31
CA ASN A 125 13.22 -16.37 1.78
C ASN A 125 12.23 -16.69 0.66
N ILE A 126 11.65 -17.91 0.72
CA ILE A 126 10.66 -18.44 -0.24
C ILE A 126 9.24 -17.90 0.07
N SER A 127 9.12 -16.71 0.65
CA SER A 127 7.82 -16.11 0.94
C SER A 127 7.31 -15.33 -0.27
N PHE A 128 6.01 -15.47 -0.54
CA PHE A 128 5.34 -14.79 -1.64
C PHE A 128 4.12 -14.06 -1.13
N CYS A 129 3.90 -12.85 -1.63
CA CYS A 129 2.60 -12.20 -1.58
C CYS A 129 1.71 -12.82 -2.66
N HIS A 130 0.44 -13.03 -2.32
CA HIS A 130 -0.56 -13.58 -3.22
C HIS A 130 -1.80 -12.69 -3.17
N TRP A 131 -2.21 -12.12 -4.30
CA TRP A 131 -3.34 -11.22 -4.35
C TRP A 131 -4.10 -11.28 -5.66
N TRP A 132 -5.34 -10.82 -5.61
CA TRP A 132 -6.23 -10.65 -6.76
C TRP A 132 -6.51 -9.17 -6.98
N VAL A 133 -6.64 -8.81 -8.25
CA VAL A 133 -7.04 -7.46 -8.66
C VAL A 133 -8.19 -7.58 -9.65
N ILE A 134 -9.30 -6.88 -9.36
CA ILE A 134 -10.36 -6.63 -10.31
C ILE A 134 -10.25 -5.17 -10.73
N GLN A 135 -10.07 -4.91 -12.02
CA GLN A 135 -10.08 -3.57 -12.58
C GLN A 135 -11.21 -3.45 -13.58
N PHE A 136 -11.97 -2.37 -13.52
CA PHE A 136 -13.11 -2.16 -14.43
C PHE A 136 -13.32 -0.67 -14.73
N SER A 137 -13.77 -0.39 -15.97
CA SER A 137 -14.06 0.97 -16.42
C SER A 137 -15.35 1.50 -15.80
N LYS A 138 -15.38 2.83 -15.61
CA LYS A 138 -16.62 3.55 -15.30
C LYS A 138 -17.67 3.40 -16.42
N ASP A 139 -17.24 3.09 -17.65
CA ASP A 139 -18.14 2.99 -18.82
C ASP A 139 -19.01 1.71 -18.79
N ILE A 140 -18.78 0.80 -17.84
CA ILE A 140 -19.70 -0.33 -17.56
C ILE A 140 -21.03 0.19 -17.00
N PHE A 141 -21.05 1.36 -16.38
CA PHE A 141 -22.23 1.91 -15.74
C PHE A 141 -23.00 2.83 -16.69
N PRO A 142 -24.28 2.53 -16.97
CA PRO A 142 -25.09 3.37 -17.84
C PRO A 142 -25.41 4.71 -17.17
N ALA A 143 -25.53 5.77 -17.97
CA ALA A 143 -25.82 7.12 -17.48
C ALA A 143 -27.16 7.23 -16.70
N ILE A 144 -28.07 6.26 -16.88
CA ILE A 144 -29.34 6.20 -16.13
C ILE A 144 -29.14 5.76 -14.67
N MET A 145 -27.97 5.18 -14.32
CA MET A 145 -27.71 4.67 -13.00
C MET A 145 -27.90 5.77 -11.89
N ASP A 146 -27.46 6.98 -12.17
CA ASP A 146 -27.57 8.12 -11.24
C ASP A 146 -29.02 8.66 -11.11
N LYS A 147 -29.95 8.19 -11.95
CA LYS A 147 -31.35 8.60 -11.94
C LYS A 147 -32.28 7.57 -11.29
N LEU A 148 -31.80 6.37 -11.02
CA LEU A 148 -32.59 5.28 -10.47
C LEU A 148 -32.18 5.02 -9.01
N GLU A 149 -33.12 5.19 -8.09
CA GLU A 149 -32.91 4.96 -6.65
C GLU A 149 -32.33 3.56 -6.34
N ALA A 150 -32.67 2.56 -7.15
CA ALA A 150 -32.17 1.20 -7.03
C ALA A 150 -30.64 1.12 -7.08
N PHE A 151 -29.95 2.10 -7.68
CA PHE A 151 -28.50 2.16 -7.77
C PHE A 151 -27.83 3.08 -6.74
N ASN A 152 -28.58 3.77 -5.88
CA ASN A 152 -28.01 4.73 -4.92
C ASN A 152 -26.92 4.13 -4.05
N SER A 153 -27.07 2.88 -3.59
CA SER A 153 -26.08 2.19 -2.77
C SER A 153 -24.79 1.91 -3.56
N ILE A 154 -24.91 1.51 -4.81
CA ILE A 154 -23.76 1.26 -5.70
C ILE A 154 -23.08 2.58 -6.04
N SER A 155 -23.83 3.61 -6.45
CA SER A 155 -23.26 4.95 -6.71
C SER A 155 -22.52 5.51 -5.49
N LYS A 156 -23.05 5.29 -4.29
CA LYS A 156 -22.41 5.69 -3.04
C LYS A 156 -21.05 4.99 -2.83
N VAL A 157 -20.99 3.65 -2.95
CA VAL A 157 -19.74 2.91 -2.74
C VAL A 157 -18.70 3.23 -3.83
N LEU A 158 -19.13 3.44 -5.07
CA LEU A 158 -18.27 3.91 -6.16
C LEU A 158 -17.70 5.31 -5.88
N SER A 159 -18.52 6.23 -5.39
CA SER A 159 -18.07 7.57 -5.00
C SER A 159 -17.08 7.52 -3.83
N GLN A 160 -17.38 6.73 -2.80
CA GLN A 160 -16.54 6.58 -1.62
C GLN A 160 -15.21 5.86 -1.93
N SER A 161 -15.14 5.00 -2.95
CA SER A 161 -13.90 4.34 -3.36
C SER A 161 -12.78 5.33 -3.75
N GLN A 162 -13.12 6.56 -4.12
CA GLN A 162 -12.15 7.62 -4.39
C GLN A 162 -11.33 8.03 -3.15
N TYR A 163 -11.81 7.69 -1.96
CA TYR A 163 -11.08 7.88 -0.69
C TYR A 163 -10.32 6.61 -0.26
N GLY A 164 -10.37 5.55 -1.08
CA GLY A 164 -9.96 4.21 -0.70
C GLY A 164 -10.87 3.63 0.37
N LEU A 165 -11.54 2.53 0.09
CA LEU A 165 -12.39 1.83 1.07
C LEU A 165 -11.68 0.56 1.55
N HIS A 166 -11.65 0.36 2.85
CA HIS A 166 -11.21 -0.87 3.49
C HIS A 166 -12.41 -1.61 4.09
N PHE A 167 -12.51 -2.92 3.86
CA PHE A 167 -13.56 -3.77 4.40
C PHE A 167 -12.97 -4.72 5.44
N SER A 168 -13.41 -4.58 6.69
CA SER A 168 -12.86 -5.34 7.82
C SER A 168 -13.65 -6.62 8.15
N THR A 169 -14.92 -6.73 7.70
CA THR A 169 -15.78 -7.88 7.99
C THR A 169 -15.31 -9.15 7.31
N ALA A 170 -15.11 -10.22 8.06
CA ALA A 170 -14.68 -11.52 7.54
C ALA A 170 -15.68 -12.11 6.54
N GLU A 171 -16.97 -11.88 6.76
CA GLU A 171 -18.03 -12.34 5.87
C GLU A 171 -17.94 -11.68 4.50
N THR A 172 -17.79 -10.35 4.46
CA THR A 172 -17.62 -9.59 3.19
C THR A 172 -16.38 -10.05 2.46
N ARG A 173 -15.24 -10.18 3.15
CA ARG A 173 -14.00 -10.65 2.54
C ARG A 173 -14.12 -12.04 1.95
N LYS A 174 -14.79 -12.97 2.65
CA LYS A 174 -15.05 -14.32 2.15
C LYS A 174 -15.95 -14.29 0.91
N HIS A 175 -17.08 -13.55 0.97
CA HIS A 175 -18.00 -13.42 -0.15
C HIS A 175 -17.33 -12.83 -1.39
N VAL A 176 -16.52 -11.78 -1.23
CA VAL A 176 -15.77 -11.17 -2.33
C VAL A 176 -14.81 -12.16 -2.94
N LEU A 177 -14.05 -12.93 -2.14
CA LEU A 177 -13.12 -13.93 -2.66
C LEU A 177 -13.83 -15.02 -3.47
N GLU A 178 -14.95 -15.52 -2.99
CA GLU A 178 -15.75 -16.52 -3.69
C GLU A 178 -16.31 -15.98 -5.02
N THR A 179 -16.78 -14.73 -4.99
CA THR A 179 -17.27 -14.03 -6.17
C THR A 179 -16.17 -13.81 -7.21
N ILE A 180 -14.96 -13.40 -6.81
CA ILE A 180 -13.80 -13.26 -7.71
C ILE A 180 -13.53 -14.60 -8.41
N LYS A 181 -13.49 -15.71 -7.66
CA LYS A 181 -13.26 -17.05 -8.21
C LYS A 181 -14.34 -17.47 -9.21
N SER A 182 -15.59 -17.08 -8.96
CA SER A 182 -16.71 -17.31 -9.89
C SER A 182 -16.59 -16.46 -11.15
N MET A 183 -16.33 -15.17 -11.01
CA MET A 183 -16.18 -14.23 -12.12
C MET A 183 -15.08 -14.62 -13.12
N ARG A 184 -14.04 -15.31 -12.67
CA ARG A 184 -12.99 -15.83 -13.58
C ARG A 184 -13.50 -16.86 -14.58
N LYS A 185 -14.57 -17.57 -14.23
CA LYS A 185 -15.15 -18.63 -15.07
C LYS A 185 -16.19 -18.09 -16.07
N THR A 186 -16.53 -16.82 -15.96
CA THR A 186 -17.54 -16.15 -16.80
C THR A 186 -16.91 -15.08 -17.68
N THR A 187 -17.60 -14.65 -18.71
CA THR A 187 -17.20 -13.57 -19.64
C THR A 187 -18.41 -12.76 -20.07
N GLY A 188 -18.18 -11.58 -20.63
CA GLY A 188 -19.23 -10.73 -21.19
C GLY A 188 -20.28 -10.33 -20.16
N LEU A 189 -21.57 -10.44 -20.55
CA LEU A 189 -22.69 -9.95 -19.73
C LEU A 189 -22.79 -10.65 -18.36
N ASP A 190 -22.57 -11.97 -18.30
CA ASP A 190 -22.64 -12.71 -17.02
C ASP A 190 -21.61 -12.21 -16.00
N ARG A 191 -20.44 -11.84 -16.49
CA ARG A 191 -19.40 -11.25 -15.63
C ARG A 191 -19.78 -9.85 -15.15
N ILE A 192 -20.38 -9.03 -16.03
CA ILE A 192 -20.90 -7.71 -15.68
C ILE A 192 -22.00 -7.83 -14.62
N ILE A 193 -22.95 -8.74 -14.80
CA ILE A 193 -24.03 -9.00 -13.82
C ILE A 193 -23.42 -9.38 -12.45
N THR A 194 -22.44 -10.27 -12.46
CA THR A 194 -21.77 -10.68 -11.22
C THR A 194 -21.03 -9.51 -10.55
N LEU A 195 -20.43 -8.60 -11.33
CA LEU A 195 -19.82 -7.37 -10.81
C LEU A 195 -20.87 -6.47 -10.12
N TYR A 196 -22.03 -6.27 -10.74
CA TYR A 196 -23.12 -5.49 -10.13
C TYR A 196 -23.61 -6.12 -8.82
N GLN A 197 -23.76 -7.44 -8.79
CA GLN A 197 -24.13 -8.17 -7.58
C GLN A 197 -23.06 -7.98 -6.47
N LEU A 198 -21.78 -8.06 -6.83
CA LEU A 198 -20.67 -7.81 -5.92
C LEU A 198 -20.71 -6.39 -5.34
N LEU A 199 -20.85 -5.38 -6.21
CA LEU A 199 -20.93 -3.98 -5.79
C LEU A 199 -22.16 -3.71 -4.91
N ASN A 200 -23.31 -4.29 -5.24
CA ASN A 200 -24.50 -4.19 -4.40
C ASN A 200 -24.31 -4.89 -3.03
N TYR A 201 -23.54 -5.97 -2.98
CA TYR A 201 -23.23 -6.65 -1.73
C TYR A 201 -22.32 -5.79 -0.85
N VAL A 202 -21.16 -5.35 -1.38
CA VAL A 202 -20.20 -4.54 -0.60
C VAL A 202 -20.75 -3.16 -0.23
N SER A 203 -21.70 -2.61 -1.01
CA SER A 203 -22.34 -1.33 -0.68
C SER A 203 -23.20 -1.37 0.59
N LYS A 204 -23.58 -2.55 1.05
CA LYS A 204 -24.37 -2.78 2.27
C LYS A 204 -23.50 -3.06 3.50
N ASP A 205 -22.18 -3.23 3.31
CA ASP A 205 -21.26 -3.47 4.40
C ASP A 205 -21.02 -2.19 5.20
N GLN A 206 -21.51 -2.15 6.42
CA GLN A 206 -21.33 -1.01 7.33
C GLN A 206 -19.93 -0.94 7.94
N SER A 207 -19.11 -1.97 7.76
CA SER A 207 -17.71 -1.98 8.20
C SER A 207 -16.75 -1.29 7.22
N ALA A 208 -17.27 -0.80 6.08
CA ALA A 208 -16.47 -0.10 5.10
C ALA A 208 -15.94 1.23 5.65
N GLU A 209 -14.63 1.34 5.77
CA GLU A 209 -13.95 2.53 6.28
C GLU A 209 -13.23 3.26 5.15
N MET A 210 -13.44 4.58 5.06
CA MET A 210 -12.63 5.42 4.16
C MET A 210 -11.22 5.58 4.73
N LEU A 211 -10.22 5.30 3.89
CA LEU A 211 -8.81 5.39 4.28
C LEU A 211 -8.29 6.83 4.27
N CYS A 212 -8.83 7.69 3.40
CA CYS A 212 -8.50 9.11 3.34
C CYS A 212 -9.65 9.95 3.88
N ILE A 213 -9.32 11.04 4.57
CA ILE A 213 -10.30 12.03 5.08
C ILE A 213 -10.74 12.95 3.95
N GLU A 214 -9.79 13.39 3.12
CA GLU A 214 -10.04 14.22 1.95
C GLU A 214 -9.86 13.38 0.69
N LYS A 215 -10.61 13.72 -0.37
CA LYS A 215 -10.44 13.05 -1.67
C LYS A 215 -9.02 13.26 -2.15
N PRO A 216 -8.27 12.19 -2.43
CA PRO A 216 -6.93 12.32 -2.98
C PRO A 216 -7.00 13.03 -4.33
N GLU A 217 -6.40 14.20 -4.40
CA GLU A 217 -6.20 14.85 -5.70
C GLU A 217 -5.08 14.11 -6.43
N PRO A 218 -5.12 14.03 -7.76
CA PRO A 218 -3.99 13.57 -8.56
C PRO A 218 -2.88 14.63 -8.51
N HIS A 219 -2.36 14.89 -7.30
CA HIS A 219 -1.33 15.91 -7.09
C HIS A 219 0.01 15.47 -7.65
N PRO A 220 0.78 16.41 -8.22
CA PRO A 220 2.14 16.13 -8.64
C PRO A 220 2.98 15.70 -7.44
N ALA A 221 3.81 14.73 -7.71
CA ALA A 221 4.87 14.04 -6.98
C ALA A 221 5.39 14.57 -5.60
N ILE A 222 5.16 15.83 -5.21
CA ILE A 222 5.84 16.46 -4.07
C ILE A 222 5.34 15.94 -2.71
N ILE A 223 4.03 15.70 -2.55
CA ILE A 223 3.45 15.31 -1.25
C ILE A 223 3.82 13.87 -0.92
N ASN A 224 3.72 12.99 -1.90
CA ASN A 224 4.05 11.58 -1.76
C ASN A 224 5.54 11.35 -1.61
N ASP A 225 6.36 12.24 -2.20
CA ASP A 225 7.81 12.21 -2.08
C ASP A 225 8.26 12.37 -0.62
N ILE A 226 7.69 13.32 0.12
CA ILE A 226 8.05 13.56 1.53
C ILE A 226 7.72 12.33 2.40
N ILE A 227 6.51 11.79 2.30
CA ILE A 227 6.08 10.64 3.13
C ILE A 227 6.90 9.40 2.78
N ASN A 228 7.06 9.11 1.49
CA ASN A 228 7.84 7.96 1.02
C ASN A 228 9.31 8.10 1.36
N THR A 229 9.90 9.28 1.18
CA THR A 229 11.30 9.53 1.52
C THR A 229 11.52 9.38 3.02
N VAL A 230 10.64 9.95 3.86
CA VAL A 230 10.70 9.76 5.31
C VAL A 230 10.59 8.28 5.66
N TYR A 231 9.60 7.58 5.11
CA TYR A 231 9.39 6.15 5.42
C TYR A 231 10.55 5.28 4.96
N THR A 232 11.05 5.50 3.74
CA THR A 232 12.23 4.80 3.20
C THR A 232 13.47 5.09 4.04
N TYR A 233 13.67 6.33 4.48
CA TYR A 233 14.75 6.68 5.39
C TYR A 233 14.64 5.91 6.72
N LEU A 234 13.44 5.82 7.28
CA LEU A 234 13.19 5.04 8.50
C LEU A 234 13.50 3.56 8.29
N LEU A 235 13.04 2.96 7.19
CA LEU A 235 13.31 1.55 6.86
C LEU A 235 14.80 1.24 6.74
N ASN A 236 15.56 2.12 6.11
CA ASN A 236 16.99 1.91 5.89
C ASN A 236 17.85 2.16 7.14
N ASN A 237 17.33 2.95 8.09
CA ASN A 237 18.12 3.42 9.22
C ASN A 237 17.53 3.05 10.61
N PHE A 238 16.46 2.24 10.69
CA PHE A 238 15.72 1.99 11.93
C PHE A 238 16.57 1.43 13.07
N LYS A 239 17.67 0.72 12.78
CA LYS A 239 18.60 0.20 13.80
C LYS A 239 19.45 1.30 14.45
N GLN A 240 19.62 2.42 13.76
CA GLN A 240 20.46 3.53 14.19
C GLN A 240 19.68 4.51 15.08
N ASN A 241 20.40 5.48 15.62
CA ASN A 241 19.79 6.64 16.27
C ASN A 241 19.33 7.62 15.18
N ILE A 242 18.05 7.70 14.94
CA ILE A 242 17.46 8.64 13.99
C ILE A 242 17.16 9.94 14.72
N LEU A 243 17.70 11.04 14.21
CA LEU A 243 17.34 12.39 14.62
C LEU A 243 16.34 12.95 13.60
N LEU A 244 15.29 13.61 14.09
CA LEU A 244 14.30 14.25 13.21
C LEU A 244 14.92 15.39 12.39
N GLU A 245 15.98 15.98 12.91
CA GLU A 245 16.79 17.00 12.25
C GLU A 245 17.41 16.49 10.96
N ASP A 246 17.94 15.26 10.95
CA ASP A 246 18.55 14.64 9.76
C ASP A 246 17.51 14.45 8.66
N ILE A 247 16.31 13.99 9.01
CA ILE A 247 15.21 13.81 8.07
C ILE A 247 14.73 15.18 7.58
N ALA A 248 14.60 16.15 8.47
CA ALA A 248 14.14 17.49 8.12
C ALA A 248 15.14 18.19 7.17
N GLN A 249 16.43 18.02 7.42
CA GLN A 249 17.48 18.53 6.54
C GLN A 249 17.45 17.87 5.17
N LEU A 250 17.27 16.54 5.10
CA LEU A 250 17.11 15.80 3.84
C LEU A 250 15.94 16.34 3.00
N MET A 251 14.85 16.74 3.68
CA MET A 251 13.65 17.26 3.04
C MET A 251 13.67 18.79 2.84
N HIS A 252 14.75 19.48 3.22
CA HIS A 252 14.84 20.95 3.23
C HIS A 252 13.68 21.62 4.00
N MET A 253 13.22 21.00 5.09
CA MET A 253 12.12 21.46 5.91
C MET A 253 12.57 21.76 7.35
N ARG A 254 11.78 22.56 8.07
CA ARG A 254 11.92 22.65 9.53
C ARG A 254 11.33 21.39 10.17
N VAL A 255 11.92 20.91 11.26
CA VAL A 255 11.47 19.72 12.00
C VAL A 255 9.97 19.80 12.34
N THR A 256 9.53 20.96 12.84
CA THR A 256 8.12 21.17 13.21
C THR A 256 7.19 21.04 12.01
N THR A 257 7.58 21.60 10.86
CA THR A 257 6.81 21.52 9.61
C THR A 257 6.74 20.09 9.12
N LEU A 258 7.87 19.37 9.10
CA LEU A 258 7.94 17.96 8.70
C LEU A 258 7.06 17.08 9.61
N CYS A 259 7.16 17.22 10.93
CA CYS A 259 6.38 16.43 11.87
C CYS A 259 4.88 16.70 11.74
N THR A 260 4.47 17.97 11.60
CA THR A 260 3.07 18.34 11.41
C THR A 260 2.54 17.79 10.09
N TYR A 261 3.32 17.95 9.02
CA TYR A 261 2.99 17.44 7.69
C TYR A 261 2.82 15.92 7.72
N TYR A 262 3.84 15.19 8.19
CA TYR A 262 3.84 13.73 8.26
C TYR A 262 2.65 13.22 9.10
N LYS A 263 2.40 13.81 10.28
CA LYS A 263 1.29 13.41 11.16
C LYS A 263 -0.07 13.69 10.53
N ARG A 264 -0.22 14.80 9.81
CA ARG A 264 -1.47 15.15 9.11
C ARG A 264 -1.82 14.11 8.05
N HIS A 265 -0.82 13.64 7.28
CA HIS A 265 -1.03 12.76 6.13
C HIS A 265 -0.98 11.27 6.46
N THR A 266 -0.28 10.86 7.53
CA THR A 266 -0.19 9.46 7.95
C THR A 266 -0.99 9.13 9.21
N LEU A 267 -1.59 10.13 9.86
CA LEU A 267 -2.26 10.05 11.15
C LEU A 267 -1.36 9.56 12.30
N LYS A 268 -0.05 9.44 12.05
CA LYS A 268 0.97 8.98 12.98
C LYS A 268 2.16 9.93 13.00
N SER A 269 2.85 10.00 14.12
CA SER A 269 4.15 10.68 14.16
C SER A 269 5.24 9.84 13.49
N ILE A 270 6.31 10.49 13.04
CA ILE A 270 7.50 9.82 12.47
C ILE A 270 8.07 8.80 13.48
N ILE A 271 8.08 9.14 14.77
CA ILE A 271 8.58 8.26 15.84
C ILE A 271 7.66 7.05 16.04
N GLU A 272 6.34 7.19 15.91
CA GLU A 272 5.42 6.06 15.96
C GLU A 272 5.68 5.11 14.79
N SER A 273 5.84 5.62 13.57
CA SER A 273 6.19 4.82 12.39
C SER A 273 7.54 4.11 12.56
N LEU A 274 8.56 4.79 13.11
CA LEU A 274 9.84 4.17 13.44
C LEU A 274 9.69 3.01 14.42
N ASN A 275 8.90 3.20 15.47
CA ASN A 275 8.70 2.14 16.48
C ASN A 275 7.91 0.95 15.89
N GLU A 276 6.97 1.18 15.00
CA GLU A 276 6.28 0.10 14.27
C GLU A 276 7.25 -0.73 13.43
N ILE A 277 8.15 -0.08 12.68
CA ILE A 277 9.20 -0.75 11.90
C ILE A 277 10.10 -1.60 12.81
N ARG A 278 10.56 -1.03 13.92
CA ARG A 278 11.40 -1.73 14.90
C ARG A 278 10.70 -2.94 15.52
N ILE A 279 9.44 -2.81 15.89
CA ILE A 279 8.65 -3.92 16.45
C ILE A 279 8.38 -4.99 15.39
N SER A 280 8.12 -4.61 14.14
CA SER A 280 7.99 -5.57 13.03
C SER A 280 9.27 -6.40 12.87
N HIS A 281 10.44 -5.76 12.88
CA HIS A 281 11.73 -6.45 12.87
C HIS A 281 11.93 -7.37 14.08
N ALA A 282 11.58 -6.90 15.28
CA ALA A 282 11.67 -7.71 16.51
C ALA A 282 10.77 -8.97 16.42
N CYS A 283 9.57 -8.87 15.89
CA CYS A 283 8.68 -10.02 15.67
C CYS A 283 9.35 -11.08 14.79
N LYS A 284 10.04 -10.66 13.72
CA LYS A 284 10.80 -11.58 12.85
C LYS A 284 11.89 -12.31 13.62
N LEU A 285 12.67 -11.60 14.43
CA LEU A 285 13.73 -12.19 15.24
C LEU A 285 13.18 -13.12 16.33
N LEU A 286 12.04 -12.77 16.94
CA LEU A 286 11.40 -13.61 17.95
C LEU A 286 11.01 -14.99 17.41
N VAL A 287 10.58 -15.06 16.15
CA VAL A 287 10.14 -16.30 15.49
C VAL A 287 11.31 -17.07 14.87
N ASN A 288 12.27 -16.35 14.24
CA ASN A 288 13.26 -16.95 13.37
C ASN A 288 14.67 -17.06 13.99
N SER A 289 14.87 -16.61 15.23
CA SER A 289 16.18 -16.65 15.89
C SER A 289 16.12 -17.20 17.32
N ARG A 290 17.30 -17.63 17.82
CA ARG A 290 17.49 -18.04 19.22
C ARG A 290 18.02 -16.94 20.12
N LEU A 291 18.08 -15.71 19.61
CA LEU A 291 18.54 -14.55 20.38
C LEU A 291 17.65 -14.34 21.60
N ASP A 292 18.23 -13.88 22.71
CA ASP A 292 17.43 -13.51 23.86
C ASP A 292 16.64 -12.20 23.59
N ILE A 293 15.65 -11.89 24.45
CA ILE A 293 14.75 -10.76 24.23
C ILE A 293 15.52 -9.42 24.30
N ASN A 294 16.58 -9.34 25.12
CA ASN A 294 17.39 -8.13 25.22
C ASN A 294 18.18 -7.92 23.92
N GLN A 295 18.81 -8.98 23.41
CA GLN A 295 19.52 -8.95 22.14
C GLN A 295 18.57 -8.53 20.99
N ILE A 296 17.36 -9.10 20.94
CA ILE A 296 16.35 -8.73 19.94
C ILE A 296 15.97 -7.25 20.04
N ALA A 297 15.80 -6.72 21.25
CA ALA A 297 15.51 -5.31 21.43
C ALA A 297 16.62 -4.42 20.82
N TYR A 298 17.89 -4.73 21.11
CA TYR A 298 19.01 -3.98 20.56
C TYR A 298 19.16 -4.14 19.05
N GLU A 299 19.05 -5.35 18.51
CA GLU A 299 19.09 -5.64 17.08
C GLU A 299 17.93 -4.97 16.32
N SER A 300 16.84 -4.68 17.01
CA SER A 300 15.70 -3.94 16.45
C SER A 300 15.80 -2.42 16.66
N GLY A 301 16.95 -1.92 17.10
CA GLY A 301 17.21 -0.49 17.22
C GLY A 301 16.70 0.17 18.50
N PHE A 302 16.21 -0.59 19.49
CA PHE A 302 15.87 -0.05 20.80
C PHE A 302 17.10 0.01 21.69
N ARG A 303 17.34 1.16 22.31
CA ARG A 303 18.45 1.37 23.26
C ARG A 303 18.12 0.97 24.69
N ASN A 304 16.84 0.73 24.97
CA ASN A 304 16.34 0.43 26.30
C ASN A 304 15.24 -0.63 26.22
N ILE A 305 15.44 -1.71 26.97
CA ILE A 305 14.53 -2.86 27.01
C ILE A 305 13.13 -2.49 27.54
N SER A 306 13.05 -1.58 28.49
CA SER A 306 11.77 -1.12 29.04
C SER A 306 10.95 -0.39 27.97
N ASN A 307 11.61 0.44 27.16
CA ASN A 307 10.97 1.13 26.04
C ASN A 307 10.53 0.13 24.96
N PHE A 308 11.36 -0.86 24.64
CA PHE A 308 11.01 -1.96 23.74
C PHE A 308 9.76 -2.70 24.21
N ASN A 309 9.75 -3.19 25.45
CA ASN A 309 8.62 -3.94 26.00
C ASN A 309 7.32 -3.14 25.99
N ARG A 310 7.39 -1.85 26.35
CA ARG A 310 6.24 -0.94 26.31
C ARG A 310 5.67 -0.79 24.90
N HIS A 311 6.53 -0.53 23.91
CA HIS A 311 6.08 -0.38 22.51
C HIS A 311 5.62 -1.70 21.93
N PHE A 312 6.27 -2.81 22.25
CA PHE A 312 5.86 -4.12 21.79
C PHE A 312 4.46 -4.46 22.30
N LEU A 313 4.22 -4.29 23.62
CA LEU A 313 2.91 -4.51 24.22
C LEU A 313 1.84 -3.59 23.62
N LYS A 314 2.16 -2.31 23.42
CA LYS A 314 1.24 -1.33 22.80
C LYS A 314 0.83 -1.74 21.37
N ILE A 315 1.78 -2.25 20.57
CA ILE A 315 1.57 -2.53 19.13
C ILE A 315 1.02 -3.94 18.90
N LYS A 316 1.41 -4.92 19.72
CA LYS A 316 1.05 -6.33 19.54
C LYS A 316 0.03 -6.86 20.54
N ASN A 317 -0.32 -6.07 21.56
CA ASN A 317 -1.23 -6.43 22.66
C ASN A 317 -0.78 -7.65 23.50
N ILE A 318 0.44 -8.15 23.31
CA ILE A 318 1.05 -9.23 24.07
C ILE A 318 2.52 -8.93 24.34
N THR A 319 3.13 -9.61 25.31
CA THR A 319 4.55 -9.43 25.61
C THR A 319 5.45 -10.13 24.58
N PRO A 320 6.72 -9.68 24.37
CA PRO A 320 7.64 -10.37 23.46
C PRO A 320 7.83 -11.85 23.80
N LYS A 321 7.87 -12.21 25.09
CA LYS A 321 7.98 -13.59 25.55
C LYS A 321 6.78 -14.43 25.11
N ASN A 322 5.57 -13.94 25.35
CA ASN A 322 4.34 -14.64 24.97
C ASN A 322 4.19 -14.73 23.43
N TYR A 323 4.62 -13.67 22.73
CA TYR A 323 4.64 -13.68 21.26
C TYR A 323 5.54 -14.82 20.74
N ARG A 324 6.75 -14.99 21.29
CA ARG A 324 7.64 -16.12 20.94
C ARG A 324 7.01 -17.48 21.25
N SER A 325 6.45 -17.65 22.45
CA SER A 325 5.85 -18.93 22.87
C SER A 325 4.69 -19.35 21.97
N SER A 326 3.84 -18.41 21.52
CA SER A 326 2.71 -18.72 20.64
C SER A 326 3.11 -19.29 19.27
N PHE A 327 4.36 -19.10 18.83
CA PHE A 327 4.90 -19.69 17.59
C PHE A 327 5.72 -20.97 17.83
N LEU A 328 6.13 -21.26 19.06
CA LEU A 328 6.87 -22.49 19.40
C LEU A 328 5.94 -23.66 19.75
N GLU A 329 4.71 -23.38 20.19
CA GLU A 329 3.69 -24.40 20.52
C GLU A 329 2.99 -24.99 19.27
N VAL A 330 3.29 -24.46 18.07
CA VAL A 330 2.70 -24.90 16.79
C VAL A 330 3.66 -25.82 16.00
N LYS A 331 4.83 -26.12 16.55
CA LYS A 331 5.77 -27.10 16.03
C LYS A 331 5.74 -28.36 16.90
#